data_d1df01d8c47025a1c0abf351ca31e4e5
#
_entry.id   d1df01d8c47025a1c0abf351ca31e4e5
#
_cell.length_a   1.000
_cell.length_b   1.000
_cell.length_c   1.000
_cell.angle_alpha   90.00
_cell.angle_beta   90.00
_cell.angle_gamma   90.00
#
_symmetry.space_group_name_H-M   'P 1'
#
loop_
_entity.id
_entity.type
_entity.pdbx_description
1 polymer ?
#
loop_
_entity_poly.entity_id
_entity_poly.type
_entity_poly.pdbx_seq_one_letter_code
_entity_poly.pdbx_strand_id
1 'polypeptide(L)'
;MLVSTDKKDGKLQSAWIWIGFIVLTTGVILFTTYGMSLGPISGEHAAWASFGSLLAGFFTIAATGATIATLLFLAKQNKDMQKVTQAQLDTLTFERYINHRKLFIEQLKDLEITHNNSFRFLNPNKLYSNLFPENGPLKCEFSNAPKFDEQGSGLNFTGKIISGYDGLEDECNLPHFDRNVTDLFVKHLVGFHNDVLMIERIRDEQEGDLKFSSTPYLINIFSLDEFFTVAVDVSNMILQFSGNTVLSSFKFKHESRWVRDALMEYFYIPKGYLPINICKKIFRVQSLVSIYFEAFKLKDSEQYLLFPATNKHLIGALGSSLSVNSLSKDIVFFDVVDKCFGEFKDYLGIKGVERPEFDAANMIASKLDVLRIR
;
A
#
# COMPACT_ATOMS: atom_id res chain seq x y z
N MET A 1 12.50 34.12 15.78
CA MET A 1 12.71 34.00 17.25
C MET A 1 14.22 33.98 17.57
N LEU A 2 15.01 34.93 17.04
CA LEU A 2 16.50 34.93 17.05
C LEU A 2 17.12 36.16 17.74
N VAL A 3 16.37 36.90 18.56
CA VAL A 3 16.86 38.20 19.12
C VAL A 3 17.08 38.16 20.63
N SER A 4 16.83 37.04 21.32
CA SER A 4 16.89 37.00 22.81
C SER A 4 18.18 36.41 23.39
N THR A 5 19.05 35.79 22.62
CA THR A 5 20.26 35.10 23.09
C THR A 5 21.45 36.03 23.28
N ASP A 6 21.56 37.10 22.50
CA ASP A 6 22.72 38.00 22.47
C ASP A 6 22.88 38.84 23.75
N LYS A 7 21.80 39.18 24.45
CA LYS A 7 21.84 40.01 25.68
C LYS A 7 22.27 39.25 26.94
N LYS A 8 22.17 37.92 26.96
CA LYS A 8 22.57 37.07 28.11
C LYS A 8 24.06 36.69 28.06
N ASP A 9 24.59 36.53 26.86
CA ASP A 9 26.01 36.20 26.67
C ASP A 9 26.92 37.39 26.95
N GLY A 10 26.51 38.61 26.64
CA GLY A 10 27.22 39.83 27.04
C GLY A 10 27.34 40.00 28.56
N LYS A 11 26.33 39.60 29.33
CA LYS A 11 26.40 39.68 30.81
C LYS A 11 27.35 38.63 31.41
N LEU A 12 27.44 37.45 30.79
CA LEU A 12 28.37 36.42 31.28
C LEU A 12 29.82 36.77 30.95
N GLN A 13 30.07 37.30 29.77
CA GLN A 13 31.39 37.76 29.36
C GLN A 13 31.88 38.93 30.24
N SER A 14 31.00 39.85 30.62
CA SER A 14 31.31 40.92 31.57
C SER A 14 31.60 40.36 32.99
N ALA A 15 30.92 39.35 33.46
CA ALA A 15 31.18 38.74 34.77
C ALA A 15 32.59 38.13 34.86
N TRP A 16 33.09 37.51 33.81
CA TRP A 16 34.44 36.94 33.74
C TRP A 16 35.53 38.05 33.80
N ILE A 17 35.30 39.14 33.11
CA ILE A 17 36.19 40.33 33.17
C ILE A 17 36.23 40.87 34.59
N TRP A 18 35.08 40.95 35.26
CA TRP A 18 35.02 41.44 36.65
C TRP A 18 35.72 40.47 37.63
N ILE A 19 35.59 39.18 37.48
CA ILE A 19 36.29 38.17 38.32
C ILE A 19 37.80 38.32 38.12
N GLY A 20 38.27 38.40 36.88
CA GLY A 20 39.68 38.63 36.57
C GLY A 20 40.21 39.94 37.19
N PHE A 21 39.42 41.02 37.12
CA PHE A 21 39.76 42.30 37.71
C PHE A 21 39.82 42.25 39.24
N ILE A 22 38.89 41.57 39.91
CA ILE A 22 38.88 41.36 41.38
C ILE A 22 40.11 40.55 41.82
N VAL A 23 40.46 39.49 41.13
CA VAL A 23 41.66 38.68 41.45
C VAL A 23 42.92 39.55 41.30
N LEU A 24 43.02 40.32 40.23
CA LEU A 24 44.18 41.19 39.98
C LEU A 24 44.33 42.29 41.01
N THR A 25 43.22 43.00 41.35
CA THR A 25 43.20 44.03 42.35
C THR A 25 43.49 43.49 43.74
N THR A 26 42.96 42.32 44.10
CA THR A 26 43.26 41.67 45.38
C THR A 26 44.75 41.28 45.44
N GLY A 27 45.32 40.80 44.36
CA GLY A 27 46.75 40.51 44.24
C GLY A 27 47.59 41.75 44.46
N VAL A 28 47.29 42.87 43.78
CA VAL A 28 47.98 44.13 43.92
C VAL A 28 47.91 44.70 45.37
N ILE A 29 46.75 44.67 46.01
CA ILE A 29 46.56 45.08 47.41
C ILE A 29 47.43 44.21 48.34
N LEU A 30 47.44 42.94 48.14
CA LEU A 30 48.17 41.94 48.96
C LEU A 30 49.68 42.15 48.83
N PHE A 31 50.19 42.37 47.62
CA PHE A 31 51.60 42.72 47.40
C PHE A 31 52.00 44.07 47.94
N THR A 32 51.14 45.11 47.80
CA THR A 32 51.42 46.42 48.32
C THR A 32 51.42 46.50 49.88
N THR A 33 50.41 45.83 50.50
CA THR A 33 50.36 45.74 51.98
C THR A 33 51.51 44.92 52.53
N TYR A 34 51.90 43.83 51.87
CA TYR A 34 53.07 43.08 52.25
C TYR A 34 54.36 43.91 52.17
N GLY A 35 54.61 44.62 51.08
CA GLY A 35 55.79 45.54 50.91
C GLY A 35 55.82 46.69 51.89
N MET A 36 54.66 47.28 52.24
CA MET A 36 54.57 48.33 53.24
C MET A 36 54.80 47.93 54.69
N SER A 37 54.38 46.66 55.03
CA SER A 37 54.42 46.14 56.39
C SER A 37 55.77 45.53 56.78
N LEU A 38 56.49 44.96 55.78
CA LEU A 38 57.74 44.24 55.99
C LEU A 38 59.03 44.98 55.62
N GLY A 39 58.91 46.19 55.07
CA GLY A 39 60.05 47.05 54.71
C GLY A 39 60.82 46.57 53.46
N PRO A 40 62.08 47.04 53.24
CA PRO A 40 62.86 46.72 52.06
C PRO A 40 63.18 45.17 52.04
N ILE A 41 63.40 44.65 50.85
CA ILE A 41 63.63 43.17 50.57
C ILE A 41 64.66 42.63 51.59
N SER A 42 64.20 41.72 52.48
CA SER A 42 65.01 41.12 53.51
C SER A 42 65.96 40.06 52.94
N GLY A 43 67.21 40.02 53.46
CA GLY A 43 68.14 38.92 53.15
C GLY A 43 67.91 37.65 53.99
N GLU A 44 66.86 37.56 54.83
CA GLU A 44 66.62 36.48 55.76
C GLU A 44 65.75 35.38 55.06
N HIS A 45 66.18 34.15 55.19
CA HIS A 45 65.44 32.95 54.61
C HIS A 45 64.03 32.83 55.19
N ALA A 46 63.78 33.19 56.45
CA ALA A 46 62.43 33.07 57.08
C ALA A 46 61.44 34.08 56.48
N ALA A 47 61.83 35.24 56.09
CA ALA A 47 61.00 36.25 55.44
C ALA A 47 60.59 35.78 54.03
N TRP A 48 61.49 35.17 53.27
CA TRP A 48 61.21 34.60 51.96
C TRP A 48 60.29 33.35 52.04
N ALA A 49 60.44 32.51 53.06
CA ALA A 49 59.56 31.39 53.28
C ALA A 49 58.11 31.82 53.57
N SER A 50 57.93 32.91 54.41
CA SER A 50 56.62 33.49 54.72
C SER A 50 55.97 34.11 53.49
N PHE A 51 56.75 34.80 52.66
CA PHE A 51 56.26 35.39 51.39
C PHE A 51 55.89 34.29 50.40
N GLY A 52 56.70 33.24 50.25
CA GLY A 52 56.38 32.08 49.40
C GLY A 52 55.10 31.35 49.82
N SER A 53 54.85 31.23 51.11
CA SER A 53 53.66 30.62 51.68
C SER A 53 52.40 31.45 51.37
N LEU A 54 52.47 32.78 51.49
CA LEU A 54 51.37 33.69 51.16
C LEU A 54 51.08 33.70 49.66
N LEU A 55 52.13 33.72 48.85
CA LEU A 55 52.04 33.63 47.41
C LEU A 55 51.39 32.29 46.93
N ALA A 56 51.82 31.16 47.54
CA ALA A 56 51.26 29.86 47.28
C ALA A 56 49.76 29.78 47.63
N GLY A 57 49.37 30.35 48.78
CA GLY A 57 47.94 30.45 49.17
C GLY A 57 47.11 31.25 48.18
N PHE A 58 47.63 32.42 47.76
CA PHE A 58 46.95 33.28 46.75
C PHE A 58 46.77 32.53 45.43
N PHE A 59 47.81 31.90 44.89
CA PHE A 59 47.70 31.17 43.62
C PHE A 59 46.81 29.92 43.73
N THR A 60 46.77 29.27 44.89
CA THR A 60 45.85 28.17 45.12
C THR A 60 44.40 28.61 45.04
N ILE A 61 44.03 29.71 45.67
CA ILE A 61 42.69 30.29 45.62
C ILE A 61 42.33 30.70 44.18
N ALA A 62 43.27 31.38 43.51
CA ALA A 62 43.06 31.82 42.11
C ALA A 62 42.88 30.60 41.16
N ALA A 63 43.70 29.58 41.30
CA ALA A 63 43.61 28.32 40.52
C ALA A 63 42.28 27.58 40.76
N THR A 64 41.87 27.50 42.05
CA THR A 64 40.59 26.89 42.42
C THR A 64 39.42 27.67 41.80
N GLY A 65 39.44 29.00 41.87
CA GLY A 65 38.46 29.86 41.24
C GLY A 65 38.39 29.66 39.71
N ALA A 66 39.56 29.59 39.05
CA ALA A 66 39.65 29.33 37.62
C ALA A 66 39.08 27.95 37.23
N THR A 67 39.35 26.93 38.05
CA THR A 67 38.84 25.57 37.85
C THR A 67 37.31 25.54 37.96
N ILE A 68 36.75 26.14 39.01
CA ILE A 68 35.29 26.22 39.18
C ILE A 68 34.67 26.98 38.01
N ALA A 69 35.28 28.07 37.60
CA ALA A 69 34.84 28.84 36.44
C ALA A 69 34.82 28.02 35.16
N THR A 70 35.87 27.26 34.88
CA THR A 70 35.98 26.38 33.73
C THR A 70 34.90 25.28 33.79
N LEU A 71 34.66 24.68 34.95
CA LEU A 71 33.60 23.66 35.10
C LEU A 71 32.21 24.24 34.83
N LEU A 72 31.90 25.44 35.31
CA LEU A 72 30.63 26.12 35.04
C LEU A 72 30.47 26.43 33.56
N PHE A 73 31.56 26.87 32.90
CA PHE A 73 31.58 27.13 31.48
C PHE A 73 31.31 25.84 30.68
N LEU A 74 32.00 24.74 30.99
CA LEU A 74 31.82 23.45 30.36
C LEU A 74 30.40 22.90 30.59
N ALA A 75 29.84 23.07 31.80
CA ALA A 75 28.46 22.65 32.08
C ALA A 75 27.45 23.43 31.22
N LYS A 76 27.66 24.75 31.06
CA LYS A 76 26.82 25.56 30.16
C LYS A 76 26.97 25.11 28.69
N GLN A 77 28.20 24.97 28.23
CA GLN A 77 28.50 24.53 26.86
C GLN A 77 27.87 23.17 26.57
N ASN A 78 27.95 22.20 27.51
CA ASN A 78 27.35 20.88 27.37
C ASN A 78 25.80 20.99 27.24
N LYS A 79 25.16 21.83 28.06
CA LYS A 79 23.73 22.09 27.98
C LYS A 79 23.32 22.71 26.62
N ASP A 80 24.09 23.63 26.10
CA ASP A 80 23.82 24.27 24.82
C ASP A 80 24.06 23.29 23.66
N MET A 81 25.10 22.43 23.75
CA MET A 81 25.37 21.35 22.82
C MET A 81 24.22 20.33 22.80
N GLN A 82 23.69 19.94 23.97
CA GLN A 82 22.52 19.06 24.05
C GLN A 82 21.31 19.62 23.29
N LYS A 83 21.04 20.94 23.41
CA LYS A 83 19.92 21.56 22.66
C LYS A 83 20.15 21.53 21.15
N VAL A 84 21.40 21.81 20.71
CA VAL A 84 21.75 21.74 19.28
C VAL A 84 21.60 20.31 18.75
N THR A 85 22.09 19.31 19.53
CA THR A 85 21.95 17.90 19.16
C THR A 85 20.49 17.50 19.07
N GLN A 86 19.64 17.92 20.03
CA GLN A 86 18.21 17.64 19.98
C GLN A 86 17.57 18.26 18.73
N ALA A 87 17.86 19.52 18.42
CA ALA A 87 17.33 20.17 17.21
C ALA A 87 17.80 19.47 15.93
N GLN A 88 19.03 18.95 15.90
CA GLN A 88 19.53 18.15 14.78
C GLN A 88 18.79 16.81 14.66
N LEU A 89 18.54 16.12 15.77
CA LEU A 89 17.78 14.87 15.78
C LEU A 89 16.33 15.09 15.29
N ASP A 90 15.69 16.18 15.72
CA ASP A 90 14.34 16.54 15.26
C ASP A 90 14.35 16.82 13.75
N THR A 91 15.36 17.54 13.24
CA THR A 91 15.52 17.79 11.80
C THR A 91 15.74 16.50 11.02
N LEU A 92 16.64 15.63 11.50
CA LEU A 92 16.88 14.32 10.85
C LEU A 92 15.63 13.44 10.85
N THR A 93 14.85 13.46 11.91
CA THR A 93 13.57 12.69 11.97
C THR A 93 12.57 13.24 10.96
N PHE A 94 12.46 14.55 10.85
CA PHE A 94 11.62 15.19 9.84
C PHE A 94 12.06 14.82 8.41
N GLU A 95 13.36 14.92 8.12
CA GLU A 95 13.91 14.53 6.80
C GLU A 95 13.66 13.06 6.47
N ARG A 96 13.86 12.16 7.45
CA ARG A 96 13.53 10.73 7.29
C ARG A 96 12.07 10.53 6.93
N TYR A 97 11.15 11.19 7.63
CA TYR A 97 9.73 11.11 7.34
C TYR A 97 9.40 11.57 5.91
N ILE A 98 9.91 12.72 5.48
CA ILE A 98 9.67 13.25 4.14
C ILE A 98 10.23 12.32 3.07
N ASN A 99 11.47 11.86 3.23
CA ASN A 99 12.12 10.98 2.27
C ASN A 99 11.44 9.60 2.20
N HIS A 100 11.06 9.04 3.33
CA HIS A 100 10.35 7.75 3.40
C HIS A 100 8.99 7.83 2.67
N ARG A 101 8.21 8.88 2.94
CA ARG A 101 6.94 9.13 2.26
C ARG A 101 7.12 9.35 0.75
N LYS A 102 8.13 10.12 0.36
CA LYS A 102 8.44 10.38 -1.06
C LYS A 102 8.81 9.10 -1.78
N LEU A 103 9.67 8.27 -1.21
CA LEU A 103 10.06 6.97 -1.77
C LEU A 103 8.86 6.05 -1.95
N PHE A 104 7.95 5.99 -0.97
CA PHE A 104 6.71 5.22 -1.10
C PHE A 104 5.88 5.67 -2.30
N ILE A 105 5.68 6.98 -2.47
CA ILE A 105 4.91 7.53 -3.59
C ILE A 105 5.59 7.28 -4.93
N GLU A 106 6.92 7.32 -4.99
CA GLU A 106 7.69 6.99 -6.19
C GLU A 106 7.50 5.51 -6.58
N GLN A 107 7.57 4.57 -5.62
CA GLN A 107 7.32 3.15 -5.88
C GLN A 107 5.89 2.88 -6.37
N LEU A 108 4.88 3.59 -5.86
CA LEU A 108 3.52 3.51 -6.39
C LEU A 108 3.44 3.93 -7.85
N LYS A 109 4.13 5.01 -8.23
CA LYS A 109 4.20 5.47 -9.64
C LYS A 109 4.92 4.48 -10.55
N ASP A 110 5.98 3.84 -10.05
CA ASP A 110 6.70 2.82 -10.81
C ASP A 110 5.79 1.61 -11.10
N LEU A 111 4.91 1.24 -10.16
CA LEU A 111 3.88 0.22 -10.40
C LEU A 111 2.87 0.65 -11.47
N GLU A 112 2.39 1.89 -11.44
CA GLU A 112 1.51 2.41 -12.48
C GLU A 112 2.15 2.28 -13.87
N ILE A 113 3.42 2.63 -14.00
CA ILE A 113 4.19 2.51 -15.25
C ILE A 113 4.38 1.05 -15.65
N THR A 114 4.74 0.18 -14.72
CA THR A 114 4.94 -1.27 -14.96
C THR A 114 3.67 -1.92 -15.53
N HIS A 115 2.50 -1.48 -15.08
CA HIS A 115 1.20 -1.93 -15.59
C HIS A 115 0.65 -1.08 -16.74
N ASN A 116 1.52 -0.43 -17.52
CA ASN A 116 1.18 0.38 -18.71
C ASN A 116 0.16 1.50 -18.40
N ASN A 117 0.19 2.07 -17.21
CA ASN A 117 -0.77 3.08 -16.73
C ASN A 117 -2.24 2.63 -16.88
N SER A 118 -2.53 1.35 -16.72
CA SER A 118 -3.91 0.83 -16.77
C SER A 118 -4.75 1.29 -15.57
N PHE A 119 -4.09 1.68 -14.49
CA PHE A 119 -4.69 2.24 -13.28
C PHE A 119 -3.81 3.36 -12.73
N ARG A 120 -4.34 4.10 -11.76
CA ARG A 120 -3.60 5.02 -10.88
C ARG A 120 -4.06 4.88 -9.44
N PHE A 121 -3.20 5.25 -8.50
CA PHE A 121 -3.59 5.29 -7.10
C PHE A 121 -4.43 6.54 -6.81
N LEU A 122 -5.62 6.36 -6.22
CA LEU A 122 -6.55 7.45 -5.90
C LEU A 122 -5.97 8.46 -4.92
N ASN A 123 -5.30 7.98 -3.90
CA ASN A 123 -4.73 8.83 -2.86
C ASN A 123 -3.46 8.20 -2.23
N PRO A 124 -2.29 8.36 -2.86
CA PRO A 124 -1.02 7.84 -2.35
C PRO A 124 -0.70 8.27 -0.92
N ASN A 125 -1.09 9.49 -0.56
CA ASN A 125 -0.85 10.02 0.78
C ASN A 125 -1.71 9.33 1.84
N LYS A 126 -2.97 9.05 1.53
CA LYS A 126 -3.87 8.30 2.42
C LYS A 126 -3.38 6.85 2.57
N LEU A 127 -2.93 6.25 1.48
CA LEU A 127 -2.36 4.89 1.50
C LEU A 127 -1.14 4.83 2.43
N TYR A 128 -0.21 5.80 2.32
CA TYR A 128 0.92 5.92 3.24
C TYR A 128 0.48 6.08 4.69
N SER A 129 -0.51 6.94 4.96
CA SER A 129 -1.02 7.15 6.33
C SER A 129 -1.76 5.93 6.89
N ASN A 130 -2.43 5.14 6.05
CA ASN A 130 -3.02 3.87 6.46
C ASN A 130 -1.93 2.85 6.84
N LEU A 131 -0.84 2.82 6.08
CA LEU A 131 0.28 1.92 6.31
C LEU A 131 1.08 2.31 7.55
N PHE A 132 1.33 3.61 7.76
CA PHE A 132 2.10 4.16 8.88
C PHE A 132 1.31 5.26 9.60
N PRO A 133 0.28 4.90 10.38
CA PRO A 133 -0.63 5.89 10.99
C PRO A 133 0.06 6.79 12.03
N GLU A 134 1.17 6.34 12.61
CA GLU A 134 1.91 7.09 13.61
C GLU A 134 3.07 7.92 13.03
N ASN A 135 3.39 7.78 11.74
CA ASN A 135 4.44 8.53 11.11
C ASN A 135 4.06 10.00 10.90
N GLY A 136 5.01 10.87 11.23
CA GLY A 136 4.85 12.31 11.12
C GLY A 136 6.17 13.04 11.29
N PRO A 137 6.14 14.37 11.40
CA PRO A 137 7.36 15.21 11.51
C PRO A 137 8.27 14.85 12.68
N LEU A 138 7.73 14.28 13.75
CA LEU A 138 8.46 13.94 14.98
C LEU A 138 8.72 12.45 15.17
N LYS A 139 8.14 11.59 14.32
CA LYS A 139 8.27 10.14 14.43
C LYS A 139 8.26 9.53 13.02
N CYS A 140 9.22 8.67 12.73
CA CYS A 140 9.28 7.93 11.47
C CYS A 140 9.68 6.47 11.73
N GLU A 141 8.71 5.58 11.57
CA GLU A 141 8.90 4.12 11.61
C GLU A 141 8.97 3.59 10.17
N PHE A 142 9.83 2.58 9.96
CA PHE A 142 10.07 1.96 8.66
C PHE A 142 9.43 0.58 8.53
N SER A 143 8.88 0.06 9.62
CA SER A 143 8.22 -1.25 9.64
C SER A 143 6.86 -1.17 10.31
N ASN A 144 5.91 -1.97 9.83
CA ASN A 144 4.59 -2.13 10.41
C ASN A 144 4.16 -3.60 10.28
N ALA A 145 4.40 -4.39 11.33
CA ALA A 145 4.04 -5.81 11.34
C ALA A 145 2.53 -6.02 11.26
N PRO A 146 2.05 -7.06 10.57
CA PRO A 146 0.63 -7.38 10.49
C PRO A 146 0.08 -7.76 11.86
N LYS A 147 -1.15 -7.33 12.14
CA LYS A 147 -1.89 -7.67 13.35
C LYS A 147 -3.21 -8.30 12.96
N PHE A 148 -3.59 -9.36 13.66
CA PHE A 148 -4.82 -10.11 13.41
C PHE A 148 -5.63 -10.23 14.70
N ASP A 149 -6.93 -10.39 14.56
CA ASP A 149 -7.82 -10.80 15.67
C ASP A 149 -7.80 -12.33 15.85
N GLU A 150 -8.62 -12.82 16.79
CA GLU A 150 -8.74 -14.25 17.08
C GLU A 150 -9.33 -15.07 15.91
N GLN A 151 -10.03 -14.41 15.00
CA GLN A 151 -10.62 -15.01 13.79
C GLN A 151 -9.69 -14.92 12.57
N GLY A 152 -8.51 -14.32 12.72
CA GLY A 152 -7.54 -14.14 11.62
C GLY A 152 -7.80 -12.91 10.74
N SER A 153 -8.78 -12.07 11.09
CA SER A 153 -9.04 -10.83 10.34
C SER A 153 -8.01 -9.75 10.65
N GLY A 154 -7.57 -9.02 9.65
CA GLY A 154 -6.55 -7.99 9.80
C GLY A 154 -7.00 -6.79 10.62
N LEU A 155 -6.31 -6.51 11.73
CA LEU A 155 -6.59 -5.37 12.60
C LEU A 155 -5.91 -4.08 12.15
N ASN A 156 -4.77 -4.17 11.47
CA ASN A 156 -4.08 -3.03 10.88
C ASN A 156 -4.01 -3.17 9.35
N PHE A 157 -3.46 -2.17 8.67
CA PHE A 157 -3.48 -2.13 7.21
C PHE A 157 -2.72 -3.31 6.58
N THR A 158 -1.54 -3.66 7.08
CA THR A 158 -0.76 -4.83 6.63
C THR A 158 -1.49 -6.14 6.89
N GLY A 159 -2.14 -6.28 8.04
CA GLY A 159 -3.01 -7.42 8.35
C GLY A 159 -4.19 -7.53 7.39
N LYS A 160 -4.85 -6.42 7.05
CA LYS A 160 -5.97 -6.39 6.08
C LYS A 160 -5.55 -6.78 4.67
N ILE A 161 -4.33 -6.42 4.25
CA ILE A 161 -3.78 -6.86 2.96
C ILE A 161 -3.70 -8.39 2.93
N ILE A 162 -3.07 -8.98 3.95
CA ILE A 162 -2.85 -10.43 4.01
C ILE A 162 -4.17 -11.17 4.14
N SER A 163 -4.99 -10.84 5.15
CA SER A 163 -6.25 -11.55 5.38
C SER A 163 -7.25 -11.38 4.22
N GLY A 164 -7.27 -10.20 3.58
CA GLY A 164 -8.13 -9.96 2.42
C GLY A 164 -7.68 -10.75 1.19
N TYR A 165 -6.37 -10.85 0.97
CA TYR A 165 -5.82 -11.65 -0.11
C TYR A 165 -6.07 -13.14 0.08
N ASP A 166 -5.75 -13.68 1.26
CA ASP A 166 -5.95 -15.08 1.62
C ASP A 166 -7.45 -15.45 1.53
N GLY A 167 -8.32 -14.57 2.02
CA GLY A 167 -9.77 -14.75 1.92
C GLY A 167 -10.26 -14.83 0.47
N LEU A 168 -9.76 -13.98 -0.42
CA LEU A 168 -10.09 -14.04 -1.85
C LEU A 168 -9.54 -15.31 -2.52
N GLU A 169 -8.33 -15.77 -2.14
CA GLU A 169 -7.77 -17.02 -2.65
C GLU A 169 -8.58 -18.22 -2.20
N ASP A 170 -8.99 -18.26 -0.94
CA ASP A 170 -9.83 -19.34 -0.40
C ASP A 170 -11.21 -19.34 -1.06
N GLU A 171 -11.85 -18.19 -1.23
CA GLU A 171 -13.13 -18.06 -1.91
C GLU A 171 -13.06 -18.54 -3.37
N CYS A 172 -12.03 -18.13 -4.13
CA CYS A 172 -11.84 -18.62 -5.50
C CYS A 172 -11.65 -20.14 -5.61
N ASN A 173 -11.24 -20.78 -4.52
CA ASN A 173 -10.95 -22.20 -4.46
C ASN A 173 -12.08 -23.03 -3.82
N LEU A 174 -13.25 -22.42 -3.57
CA LEU A 174 -14.42 -23.15 -3.10
C LEU A 174 -14.88 -24.19 -4.13
N PRO A 175 -15.33 -25.35 -3.67
CA PRO A 175 -15.76 -26.45 -4.58
C PRO A 175 -17.07 -26.14 -5.28
N HIS A 176 -17.83 -25.18 -4.81
CA HIS A 176 -19.14 -24.82 -5.35
C HIS A 176 -19.41 -23.33 -5.21
N PHE A 177 -19.86 -22.71 -6.29
CA PHE A 177 -20.29 -21.32 -6.36
C PHE A 177 -21.81 -21.28 -6.56
N ASP A 178 -22.55 -21.09 -5.48
CA ASP A 178 -23.94 -20.67 -5.58
C ASP A 178 -24.05 -19.15 -5.68
N ARG A 179 -25.27 -18.65 -5.82
CA ARG A 179 -25.52 -17.22 -5.95
C ARG A 179 -25.10 -16.40 -4.73
N ASN A 180 -25.28 -16.95 -3.52
CA ASN A 180 -24.96 -16.24 -2.27
C ASN A 180 -23.45 -16.15 -2.09
N VAL A 181 -22.73 -17.24 -2.37
CA VAL A 181 -21.27 -17.29 -2.39
C VAL A 181 -20.72 -16.31 -3.43
N THR A 182 -21.29 -16.28 -4.62
CA THR A 182 -20.88 -15.34 -5.68
C THR A 182 -21.12 -13.87 -5.27
N ASP A 183 -22.26 -13.56 -4.64
CA ASP A 183 -22.56 -12.21 -4.15
C ASP A 183 -21.56 -11.75 -3.07
N LEU A 184 -21.20 -12.65 -2.14
CA LEU A 184 -20.21 -12.39 -1.10
C LEU A 184 -18.82 -12.18 -1.72
N PHE A 185 -18.41 -13.06 -2.63
CA PHE A 185 -17.15 -12.94 -3.35
C PHE A 185 -17.02 -11.61 -4.10
N VAL A 186 -18.06 -11.20 -4.82
CA VAL A 186 -18.08 -9.91 -5.53
C VAL A 186 -17.92 -8.73 -4.56
N LYS A 187 -18.56 -8.79 -3.38
CA LYS A 187 -18.41 -7.75 -2.35
C LYS A 187 -17.00 -7.71 -1.78
N HIS A 188 -16.40 -8.86 -1.50
CA HIS A 188 -15.03 -8.94 -1.00
C HIS A 188 -14.02 -8.45 -2.05
N LEU A 189 -14.20 -8.83 -3.31
CA LEU A 189 -13.36 -8.39 -4.42
C LEU A 189 -13.37 -6.85 -4.57
N VAL A 190 -14.55 -6.25 -4.52
CA VAL A 190 -14.72 -4.79 -4.59
C VAL A 190 -14.22 -4.11 -3.32
N GLY A 191 -14.44 -4.69 -2.15
CA GLY A 191 -13.90 -4.21 -0.88
C GLY A 191 -12.37 -4.18 -0.90
N PHE A 192 -11.74 -5.26 -1.32
CA PHE A 192 -10.28 -5.33 -1.45
C PHE A 192 -9.73 -4.28 -2.43
N HIS A 193 -10.37 -4.13 -3.58
CA HIS A 193 -10.00 -3.09 -4.55
C HIS A 193 -10.07 -1.67 -3.96
N ASN A 194 -11.14 -1.33 -3.23
CA ASN A 194 -11.38 0.02 -2.76
C ASN A 194 -10.61 0.36 -1.48
N ASP A 195 -10.55 -0.58 -0.54
CA ASP A 195 -10.06 -0.33 0.82
C ASP A 195 -8.57 -0.67 0.98
N VAL A 196 -8.07 -1.61 0.18
CA VAL A 196 -6.68 -2.07 0.22
C VAL A 196 -5.87 -1.49 -0.93
N LEU A 197 -6.26 -1.75 -2.17
CA LEU A 197 -5.48 -1.30 -3.33
C LEU A 197 -5.62 0.20 -3.55
N MET A 198 -6.81 0.77 -3.31
CA MET A 198 -7.12 2.20 -3.49
C MET A 198 -6.73 2.73 -4.89
N ILE A 199 -7.00 1.92 -5.91
CA ILE A 199 -6.68 2.24 -7.30
C ILE A 199 -7.92 2.71 -8.07
N GLU A 200 -7.70 3.46 -9.13
CA GLU A 200 -8.71 3.89 -10.09
C GLU A 200 -8.28 3.41 -11.47
N ARG A 201 -9.23 2.88 -12.22
CA ARG A 201 -9.00 2.48 -13.59
C ARG A 201 -8.82 3.69 -14.51
N ILE A 202 -7.84 3.63 -15.42
CA ILE A 202 -7.59 4.66 -16.45
C ILE A 202 -7.96 4.14 -17.86
N ARG A 203 -7.74 2.83 -18.10
CA ARG A 203 -8.05 2.24 -19.42
C ARG A 203 -9.53 2.35 -19.75
N ASP A 204 -9.86 2.35 -21.02
CA ASP A 204 -11.26 2.33 -21.50
C ASP A 204 -12.03 1.15 -20.92
N GLU A 205 -13.32 1.37 -20.60
CA GLU A 205 -14.21 0.32 -20.15
C GLU A 205 -14.32 -0.80 -21.20
N GLN A 206 -14.32 -2.02 -20.74
CA GLN A 206 -14.47 -3.22 -21.55
C GLN A 206 -15.72 -4.00 -21.13
N GLU A 207 -16.19 -4.89 -22.03
CA GLU A 207 -17.25 -5.82 -21.67
C GLU A 207 -16.85 -6.64 -20.44
N GLY A 208 -17.75 -6.73 -19.46
CA GLY A 208 -17.52 -7.50 -18.24
C GLY A 208 -16.78 -6.78 -17.11
N ASP A 209 -16.39 -5.50 -17.27
CA ASP A 209 -15.80 -4.74 -16.19
C ASP A 209 -16.82 -4.44 -15.09
N LEU A 210 -16.45 -4.71 -13.83
CA LEU A 210 -17.29 -4.35 -12.69
C LEU A 210 -17.41 -2.85 -12.54
N LYS A 211 -18.60 -2.40 -12.13
CA LYS A 211 -18.87 -1.00 -11.81
C LYS A 211 -19.90 -0.85 -10.71
N PHE A 212 -19.74 0.20 -9.91
CA PHE A 212 -20.72 0.65 -8.94
C PHE A 212 -21.22 2.03 -9.38
N SER A 213 -22.52 2.14 -9.60
CA SER A 213 -23.09 3.33 -10.23
C SER A 213 -22.42 3.60 -11.60
N SER A 214 -21.68 4.68 -11.76
CA SER A 214 -20.91 5.01 -12.96
C SER A 214 -19.40 4.82 -12.84
N THR A 215 -18.91 4.39 -11.68
CA THR A 215 -17.45 4.24 -11.44
C THR A 215 -16.99 2.83 -11.83
N PRO A 216 -16.13 2.68 -12.85
CA PRO A 216 -15.59 1.39 -13.24
C PRO A 216 -14.44 0.96 -12.33
N TYR A 217 -14.38 -0.32 -12.00
CA TYR A 217 -13.27 -0.94 -11.30
C TYR A 217 -12.26 -1.57 -12.27
N LEU A 218 -11.06 -1.85 -11.81
CA LEU A 218 -10.05 -2.62 -12.56
C LEU A 218 -10.31 -4.13 -12.49
N ILE A 219 -11.54 -4.54 -12.33
CA ILE A 219 -11.96 -5.93 -12.18
C ILE A 219 -12.80 -6.30 -13.39
N ASN A 220 -12.34 -7.26 -14.19
CA ASN A 220 -13.08 -7.81 -15.31
C ASN A 220 -13.43 -9.27 -15.06
N ILE A 221 -14.70 -9.63 -15.19
CA ILE A 221 -15.17 -11.01 -14.90
C ILE A 221 -14.62 -12.06 -15.86
N PHE A 222 -14.16 -11.64 -17.05
CA PHE A 222 -13.55 -12.52 -18.05
C PHE A 222 -12.02 -12.63 -17.91
N SER A 223 -11.39 -11.77 -17.11
CA SER A 223 -9.94 -11.68 -16.93
C SER A 223 -9.57 -11.39 -15.48
N LEU A 224 -10.06 -12.19 -14.53
CA LEU A 224 -9.73 -12.06 -13.12
C LEU A 224 -8.23 -12.20 -12.84
N ASP A 225 -7.52 -13.00 -13.63
CA ASP A 225 -6.07 -13.18 -13.50
C ASP A 225 -5.31 -11.85 -13.63
N GLU A 226 -5.77 -10.94 -14.50
CA GLU A 226 -5.18 -9.60 -14.62
C GLU A 226 -5.33 -8.81 -13.33
N PHE A 227 -6.53 -8.84 -12.73
CA PHE A 227 -6.78 -8.17 -11.45
C PHE A 227 -5.92 -8.74 -10.33
N PHE A 228 -5.85 -10.07 -10.21
CA PHE A 228 -5.04 -10.71 -9.16
C PHE A 228 -3.55 -10.46 -9.34
N THR A 229 -3.05 -10.35 -10.57
CA THR A 229 -1.66 -9.96 -10.84
C THR A 229 -1.38 -8.56 -10.29
N VAL A 230 -2.22 -7.57 -10.61
CA VAL A 230 -2.09 -6.21 -10.06
C VAL A 230 -2.23 -6.22 -8.53
N ALA A 231 -3.20 -6.97 -8.00
CA ALA A 231 -3.43 -7.05 -6.56
C ALA A 231 -2.22 -7.61 -5.79
N VAL A 232 -1.57 -8.65 -6.32
CA VAL A 232 -0.34 -9.22 -5.75
C VAL A 232 0.81 -8.23 -5.81
N ASP A 233 1.03 -7.59 -6.95
CA ASP A 233 2.16 -6.67 -7.14
C ASP A 233 2.04 -5.44 -6.24
N VAL A 234 0.84 -4.84 -6.14
CA VAL A 234 0.56 -3.72 -5.25
C VAL A 234 0.72 -4.15 -3.79
N SER A 235 0.13 -5.28 -3.40
CA SER A 235 0.21 -5.80 -2.03
C SER A 235 1.65 -6.10 -1.63
N ASN A 236 2.41 -6.74 -2.51
CA ASN A 236 3.81 -7.09 -2.27
C ASN A 236 4.70 -5.85 -2.16
N MET A 237 4.49 -4.83 -2.99
CA MET A 237 5.21 -3.57 -2.84
C MET A 237 4.93 -2.94 -1.47
N ILE A 238 3.67 -2.88 -1.03
CA ILE A 238 3.30 -2.31 0.27
C ILE A 238 3.89 -3.12 1.43
N LEU A 239 3.81 -4.46 1.36
CA LEU A 239 4.37 -5.36 2.38
C LEU A 239 5.88 -5.25 2.47
N GLN A 240 6.60 -5.26 1.34
CA GLN A 240 8.06 -5.07 1.30
C GLN A 240 8.45 -3.70 1.86
N PHE A 241 7.75 -2.65 1.46
CA PHE A 241 8.02 -1.30 1.95
C PHE A 241 7.85 -1.17 3.46
N SER A 242 6.96 -1.96 4.05
CA SER A 242 6.71 -2.02 5.50
C SER A 242 7.51 -3.12 6.22
N GLY A 243 8.49 -3.74 5.56
CA GLY A 243 9.39 -4.73 6.16
C GLY A 243 8.77 -6.09 6.39
N ASN A 244 7.74 -6.46 5.64
CA ASN A 244 7.03 -7.73 5.75
C ASN A 244 7.38 -8.69 4.62
N THR A 245 7.06 -9.97 4.81
CA THR A 245 7.18 -11.00 3.77
C THR A 245 6.14 -10.79 2.68
N VAL A 246 6.53 -11.10 1.43
CA VAL A 246 5.65 -11.01 0.26
C VAL A 246 4.64 -12.15 0.23
N LEU A 247 3.49 -11.89 -0.39
CA LEU A 247 2.50 -12.90 -0.75
C LEU A 247 3.03 -13.76 -1.91
N SER A 248 2.62 -15.02 -1.94
CA SER A 248 2.82 -15.86 -3.12
C SER A 248 1.92 -15.39 -4.28
N SER A 249 2.26 -15.79 -5.50
CA SER A 249 1.35 -15.59 -6.63
C SER A 249 0.02 -16.29 -6.37
N PHE A 250 -1.08 -15.66 -6.79
CA PHE A 250 -2.42 -16.20 -6.66
C PHE A 250 -2.53 -17.56 -7.34
N LYS A 251 -3.07 -18.56 -6.65
CA LYS A 251 -3.18 -19.93 -7.15
C LYS A 251 -4.63 -20.36 -7.18
N PHE A 252 -5.15 -20.59 -8.37
CA PHE A 252 -6.39 -21.32 -8.52
C PHE A 252 -6.12 -22.82 -8.35
N LYS A 253 -6.79 -23.47 -7.38
CA LYS A 253 -6.77 -24.95 -7.19
C LYS A 253 -7.59 -25.66 -8.27
N HIS A 254 -8.62 -24.97 -8.77
CA HIS A 254 -9.49 -25.41 -9.86
C HIS A 254 -9.26 -24.52 -11.08
N GLU A 255 -9.78 -24.93 -12.25
CA GLU A 255 -9.76 -24.06 -13.41
C GLU A 255 -10.46 -22.72 -13.07
N SER A 256 -9.81 -21.59 -13.33
CA SER A 256 -10.36 -20.23 -13.15
C SER A 256 -11.72 -20.05 -13.86
N ARG A 257 -12.02 -20.94 -14.79
CA ARG A 257 -13.30 -21.02 -15.50
C ARG A 257 -14.51 -21.12 -14.57
N TRP A 258 -14.42 -21.85 -13.46
CA TRP A 258 -15.57 -22.05 -12.56
C TRP A 258 -16.00 -20.75 -11.90
N VAL A 259 -15.04 -19.96 -11.43
CA VAL A 259 -15.32 -18.64 -10.86
C VAL A 259 -15.89 -17.70 -11.93
N ARG A 260 -15.30 -17.71 -13.13
CA ARG A 260 -15.78 -16.92 -14.26
C ARG A 260 -17.22 -17.31 -14.66
N ASP A 261 -17.51 -18.61 -14.74
CA ASP A 261 -18.85 -19.10 -15.09
C ASP A 261 -19.87 -18.66 -14.04
N ALA A 262 -19.54 -18.75 -12.75
CA ALA A 262 -20.39 -18.24 -11.67
C ALA A 262 -20.64 -16.71 -11.79
N LEU A 263 -19.62 -15.94 -12.09
CA LEU A 263 -19.75 -14.49 -12.29
C LEU A 263 -20.56 -14.16 -13.57
N MET A 264 -20.36 -14.90 -14.65
CA MET A 264 -21.18 -14.75 -15.86
C MET A 264 -22.65 -15.04 -15.58
N GLU A 265 -22.98 -16.12 -14.88
CA GLU A 265 -24.35 -16.42 -14.48
C GLU A 265 -24.94 -15.33 -13.60
N TYR A 266 -24.16 -14.87 -12.61
CA TYR A 266 -24.58 -13.85 -11.66
C TYR A 266 -24.94 -12.53 -12.34
N PHE A 267 -24.13 -12.05 -13.28
CA PHE A 267 -24.29 -10.74 -13.90
C PHE A 267 -25.12 -10.73 -15.20
N TYR A 268 -25.04 -11.78 -16.01
CA TYR A 268 -25.78 -11.82 -17.29
C TYR A 268 -27.16 -12.48 -17.17
N ILE A 269 -27.37 -13.32 -16.13
CA ILE A 269 -28.67 -13.96 -15.84
C ILE A 269 -29.16 -13.49 -14.45
N PRO A 270 -29.38 -12.18 -14.25
CA PRO A 270 -29.69 -11.64 -12.93
C PRO A 270 -31.07 -12.10 -12.45
N LYS A 271 -31.16 -12.49 -11.18
CA LYS A 271 -32.42 -12.81 -10.47
C LYS A 271 -32.75 -11.71 -9.45
N GLY A 272 -32.82 -10.45 -9.88
CA GLY A 272 -33.12 -9.31 -9.03
C GLY A 272 -32.16 -8.14 -9.20
N TYR A 273 -32.26 -7.14 -8.31
CA TYR A 273 -31.40 -5.97 -8.30
C TYR A 273 -29.99 -6.30 -7.81
N LEU A 274 -28.98 -5.83 -8.54
CA LEU A 274 -27.56 -5.95 -8.18
C LEU A 274 -27.01 -4.54 -7.90
N PRO A 275 -26.49 -4.26 -6.70
CA PRO A 275 -25.87 -2.96 -6.40
C PRO A 275 -24.56 -2.76 -7.18
N ILE A 276 -23.82 -3.85 -7.43
CA ILE A 276 -22.64 -3.89 -8.29
C ILE A 276 -23.06 -4.49 -9.61
N ASN A 277 -22.72 -3.84 -10.70
CA ASN A 277 -23.07 -4.23 -12.06
C ASN A 277 -21.82 -4.43 -12.90
N ILE A 278 -22.00 -4.90 -14.14
CA ILE A 278 -20.93 -4.97 -15.13
C ILE A 278 -21.20 -4.02 -16.30
N CYS A 279 -20.12 -3.65 -16.98
CA CYS A 279 -20.18 -2.97 -18.25
C CYS A 279 -20.68 -3.93 -19.34
N LYS A 280 -21.81 -3.60 -19.98
CA LYS A 280 -22.42 -4.36 -21.09
C LYS A 280 -22.41 -3.50 -22.34
N LYS A 281 -21.30 -3.53 -23.08
CA LYS A 281 -21.14 -2.76 -24.33
C LYS A 281 -21.54 -3.55 -25.56
N ILE A 282 -21.37 -4.86 -25.50
CA ILE A 282 -21.60 -5.78 -26.61
C ILE A 282 -22.92 -6.51 -26.35
N PHE A 283 -24.02 -5.96 -26.85
CA PHE A 283 -25.36 -6.48 -26.62
C PHE A 283 -25.49 -8.00 -26.90
N ARG A 284 -24.77 -8.49 -27.92
CA ARG A 284 -24.80 -9.90 -28.35
C ARG A 284 -24.16 -10.87 -27.34
N VAL A 285 -23.29 -10.41 -26.44
CA VAL A 285 -22.61 -11.26 -25.43
C VAL A 285 -23.62 -11.87 -24.48
N GLN A 286 -24.65 -11.10 -24.06
CA GLN A 286 -25.69 -11.63 -23.17
C GLN A 286 -26.40 -12.85 -23.77
N SER A 287 -26.69 -12.81 -25.07
CA SER A 287 -27.33 -13.94 -25.78
C SER A 287 -26.41 -15.15 -25.83
N LEU A 288 -25.11 -14.96 -26.12
CA LEU A 288 -24.14 -16.06 -26.13
C LEU A 288 -23.96 -16.65 -24.73
N VAL A 289 -23.94 -15.85 -23.67
CA VAL A 289 -23.87 -16.34 -22.28
C VAL A 289 -25.13 -17.17 -21.95
N SER A 290 -26.33 -16.73 -22.34
CA SER A 290 -27.55 -17.53 -22.16
C SER A 290 -27.45 -18.87 -22.86
N ILE A 291 -27.04 -18.85 -24.13
CA ILE A 291 -26.87 -20.08 -24.94
C ILE A 291 -25.82 -21.00 -24.31
N TYR A 292 -24.70 -20.46 -23.81
CA TYR A 292 -23.66 -21.21 -23.12
C TYR A 292 -24.23 -22.03 -21.95
N PHE A 293 -24.98 -21.37 -21.04
CA PHE A 293 -25.54 -22.06 -19.88
C PHE A 293 -26.68 -23.01 -20.25
N GLU A 294 -27.46 -22.73 -21.26
CA GLU A 294 -28.51 -23.63 -21.74
C GLU A 294 -27.91 -24.86 -22.39
N ALA A 295 -26.90 -24.69 -23.27
CA ALA A 295 -26.21 -25.84 -23.91
C ALA A 295 -25.44 -26.69 -22.90
N PHE A 296 -24.83 -26.07 -21.87
CA PHE A 296 -24.10 -26.79 -20.83
C PHE A 296 -24.99 -27.67 -19.95
N LYS A 297 -26.28 -27.36 -19.84
CA LYS A 297 -27.27 -28.19 -19.13
C LYS A 297 -27.71 -29.42 -19.91
N LEU A 298 -27.55 -29.42 -21.24
CA LEU A 298 -27.93 -30.54 -22.08
C LEU A 298 -26.82 -31.58 -22.07
N LYS A 299 -27.12 -32.76 -21.48
CA LYS A 299 -26.17 -33.84 -21.30
C LYS A 299 -26.71 -35.11 -21.91
N ASP A 300 -25.83 -35.84 -22.59
CA ASP A 300 -26.15 -37.18 -23.12
C ASP A 300 -26.12 -38.21 -21.97
N SER A 301 -25.27 -37.99 -20.99
CA SER A 301 -25.16 -38.73 -19.73
C SER A 301 -24.63 -37.85 -18.62
N GLU A 302 -24.51 -38.35 -17.39
CA GLU A 302 -23.97 -37.58 -16.28
C GLU A 302 -22.56 -36.99 -16.57
N GLN A 303 -21.79 -37.64 -17.45
CA GLN A 303 -20.40 -37.29 -17.75
C GLN A 303 -20.20 -36.55 -19.09
N TYR A 304 -21.12 -36.66 -20.04
CA TYR A 304 -20.91 -36.17 -21.41
C TYR A 304 -21.90 -35.06 -21.79
N LEU A 305 -21.36 -33.96 -22.32
CA LEU A 305 -22.15 -32.88 -22.89
C LEU A 305 -22.76 -33.32 -24.23
N LEU A 306 -24.01 -32.96 -24.46
CA LEU A 306 -24.69 -33.24 -25.72
C LEU A 306 -24.11 -32.44 -26.89
N PHE A 307 -23.61 -31.20 -26.62
CA PHE A 307 -23.07 -30.28 -27.61
C PHE A 307 -21.62 -29.88 -27.24
N PRO A 308 -20.64 -30.79 -27.32
CA PRO A 308 -19.27 -30.52 -26.89
C PRO A 308 -18.55 -29.50 -27.77
N ALA A 309 -18.82 -29.45 -29.09
CA ALA A 309 -18.18 -28.50 -29.99
C ALA A 309 -18.71 -27.08 -29.73
N THR A 310 -20.01 -26.89 -29.56
CA THR A 310 -20.62 -25.61 -29.15
C THR A 310 -20.03 -25.10 -27.83
N ASN A 311 -19.97 -25.97 -26.81
CA ASN A 311 -19.36 -25.59 -25.53
C ASN A 311 -17.91 -25.19 -25.69
N LYS A 312 -17.12 -25.91 -26.50
CA LYS A 312 -15.72 -25.54 -26.78
C LYS A 312 -15.60 -24.16 -27.45
N HIS A 313 -16.45 -23.88 -28.45
CA HIS A 313 -16.44 -22.58 -29.15
C HIS A 313 -16.86 -21.44 -28.23
N LEU A 314 -17.90 -21.63 -27.42
CA LEU A 314 -18.37 -20.63 -26.46
C LEU A 314 -17.37 -20.41 -25.32
N ILE A 315 -16.72 -21.46 -24.79
CA ILE A 315 -15.62 -21.35 -23.83
C ILE A 315 -14.49 -20.52 -24.42
N GLY A 316 -14.12 -20.73 -25.69
CA GLY A 316 -13.09 -19.93 -26.36
C GLY A 316 -13.49 -18.47 -26.54
N ALA A 317 -14.73 -18.23 -26.97
CA ALA A 317 -15.27 -16.88 -27.20
C ALA A 317 -15.46 -16.07 -25.90
N LEU A 318 -15.85 -16.73 -24.80
CA LEU A 318 -16.10 -16.12 -23.48
C LEU A 318 -14.93 -16.32 -22.51
N GLY A 319 -13.77 -16.82 -23.00
CA GLY A 319 -12.65 -17.25 -22.18
C GLY A 319 -11.74 -16.15 -21.64
N SER A 320 -11.77 -14.96 -22.24
CA SER A 320 -10.96 -13.82 -21.81
C SER A 320 -11.61 -12.50 -22.23
N SER A 321 -11.21 -11.39 -21.60
CA SER A 321 -11.67 -10.06 -21.99
C SER A 321 -11.33 -9.72 -23.45
N LEU A 322 -10.16 -10.15 -23.94
CA LEU A 322 -9.76 -9.98 -25.33
C LEU A 322 -10.69 -10.74 -26.30
N SER A 323 -10.99 -12.00 -26.00
CA SER A 323 -11.90 -12.82 -26.81
C SER A 323 -13.29 -12.20 -26.85
N VAL A 324 -13.82 -11.81 -25.68
CA VAL A 324 -15.15 -11.19 -25.57
C VAL A 324 -15.20 -9.87 -26.31
N ASN A 325 -14.22 -9.00 -26.17
CA ASN A 325 -14.19 -7.72 -26.89
C ASN A 325 -14.07 -7.93 -28.40
N SER A 326 -13.44 -9.00 -28.87
CA SER A 326 -13.40 -9.33 -30.31
C SER A 326 -14.77 -9.65 -30.91
N LEU A 327 -15.75 -10.06 -30.09
CA LEU A 327 -17.15 -10.30 -30.51
C LEU A 327 -17.90 -9.01 -30.93
N SER A 328 -17.31 -7.84 -30.69
CA SER A 328 -17.80 -6.58 -31.29
C SER A 328 -17.63 -6.55 -32.79
N LYS A 329 -16.72 -7.35 -33.36
CA LYS A 329 -16.52 -7.50 -34.81
C LYS A 329 -17.51 -8.53 -35.35
N ASP A 330 -18.33 -8.12 -36.30
CA ASP A 330 -19.36 -9.01 -36.91
C ASP A 330 -18.80 -10.32 -37.42
N ILE A 331 -17.67 -10.30 -38.11
CA ILE A 331 -17.01 -11.50 -38.65
C ILE A 331 -16.71 -12.51 -37.56
N VAL A 332 -16.16 -12.07 -36.42
CA VAL A 332 -15.82 -12.97 -35.31
C VAL A 332 -17.08 -13.50 -34.64
N PHE A 333 -18.06 -12.63 -34.42
CA PHE A 333 -19.32 -13.01 -33.81
C PHE A 333 -20.07 -14.05 -34.63
N PHE A 334 -20.28 -13.79 -35.95
CA PHE A 334 -20.97 -14.72 -36.82
C PHE A 334 -20.23 -16.05 -37.02
N ASP A 335 -18.89 -16.05 -37.04
CA ASP A 335 -18.11 -17.31 -37.08
C ASP A 335 -18.40 -18.20 -35.85
N VAL A 336 -18.48 -17.60 -34.66
CA VAL A 336 -18.82 -18.34 -33.44
C VAL A 336 -20.26 -18.87 -33.50
N VAL A 337 -21.20 -18.02 -33.90
CA VAL A 337 -22.64 -18.43 -34.00
C VAL A 337 -22.85 -19.49 -35.03
N ASP A 338 -22.23 -19.38 -36.22
CA ASP A 338 -22.36 -20.36 -37.29
C ASP A 338 -21.79 -21.75 -36.90
N LYS A 339 -20.64 -21.76 -36.20
CA LYS A 339 -20.07 -23.02 -35.70
C LYS A 339 -20.97 -23.71 -34.67
N CYS A 340 -21.55 -22.91 -33.74
CA CYS A 340 -22.49 -23.45 -32.78
C CYS A 340 -23.77 -23.93 -33.46
N PHE A 341 -24.35 -23.18 -34.38
CA PHE A 341 -25.56 -23.53 -35.09
C PHE A 341 -25.41 -24.83 -35.92
N GLY A 342 -24.25 -25.06 -36.52
CA GLY A 342 -23.94 -26.27 -37.27
C GLY A 342 -24.17 -27.56 -36.45
N GLU A 343 -23.63 -27.63 -35.24
CA GLU A 343 -23.78 -28.80 -34.35
C GLU A 343 -25.25 -29.02 -33.94
N PHE A 344 -25.98 -27.97 -33.64
CA PHE A 344 -27.43 -28.10 -33.36
C PHE A 344 -28.22 -28.54 -34.57
N LYS A 345 -27.92 -28.03 -35.75
CA LYS A 345 -28.59 -28.43 -37.00
C LYS A 345 -28.35 -29.89 -37.33
N ASP A 346 -27.11 -30.37 -37.15
CA ASP A 346 -26.77 -31.78 -37.37
C ASP A 346 -27.55 -32.68 -36.42
N TYR A 347 -27.61 -32.30 -35.12
CA TYR A 347 -28.37 -33.04 -34.11
C TYR A 347 -29.87 -33.11 -34.44
N LEU A 348 -30.50 -31.99 -34.83
CA LEU A 348 -31.92 -31.92 -35.15
C LEU A 348 -32.26 -32.59 -36.50
N GLY A 349 -31.29 -32.72 -37.41
CA GLY A 349 -31.45 -33.38 -38.71
C GLY A 349 -31.50 -34.89 -38.66
N ILE A 350 -31.11 -35.53 -37.57
CA ILE A 350 -31.15 -37.01 -37.43
C ILE A 350 -32.60 -37.44 -37.22
N LYS A 351 -33.19 -38.17 -38.20
CA LYS A 351 -34.57 -38.65 -38.17
C LYS A 351 -34.70 -39.98 -37.38
N GLY A 352 -35.84 -40.15 -36.69
CA GLY A 352 -36.31 -41.46 -36.23
C GLY A 352 -35.93 -41.88 -34.81
N VAL A 353 -35.40 -40.98 -33.97
CA VAL A 353 -35.13 -41.26 -32.55
C VAL A 353 -35.83 -40.20 -31.69
N GLU A 354 -36.72 -40.62 -30.79
CA GLU A 354 -37.21 -39.73 -29.72
C GLU A 354 -36.01 -39.38 -28.83
N ARG A 355 -35.80 -38.07 -28.65
CA ARG A 355 -34.69 -37.52 -27.88
C ARG A 355 -35.26 -36.64 -26.81
N PRO A 356 -34.98 -36.88 -25.53
CA PRO A 356 -35.54 -36.13 -24.42
C PRO A 356 -35.14 -34.64 -24.47
N GLU A 357 -34.00 -34.30 -25.11
CA GLU A 357 -33.46 -32.93 -25.19
C GLU A 357 -33.80 -32.22 -26.52
N PHE A 358 -34.65 -32.83 -27.38
CA PHE A 358 -34.93 -32.30 -28.72
C PHE A 358 -35.56 -30.89 -28.68
N ASP A 359 -36.55 -30.66 -27.80
CA ASP A 359 -37.25 -29.39 -27.71
C ASP A 359 -36.31 -28.28 -27.20
N ALA A 360 -35.48 -28.60 -26.21
CA ALA A 360 -34.50 -27.66 -25.70
C ALA A 360 -33.40 -27.32 -26.73
N ALA A 361 -32.92 -28.32 -27.46
CA ALA A 361 -31.98 -28.14 -28.56
C ALA A 361 -32.58 -27.27 -29.69
N ASN A 362 -33.84 -27.50 -30.04
CA ASN A 362 -34.54 -26.69 -31.05
C ASN A 362 -34.74 -25.25 -30.62
N MET A 363 -35.01 -25.01 -29.34
CA MET A 363 -35.11 -23.68 -28.78
C MET A 363 -33.78 -22.93 -28.88
N ILE A 364 -32.65 -23.58 -28.54
CA ILE A 364 -31.32 -23.00 -28.66
C ILE A 364 -30.95 -22.75 -30.13
N ALA A 365 -31.23 -23.70 -31.02
CA ALA A 365 -31.01 -23.55 -32.46
C ALA A 365 -31.78 -22.33 -33.02
N SER A 366 -33.03 -22.14 -32.60
CA SER A 366 -33.84 -20.98 -32.98
C SER A 366 -33.22 -19.64 -32.47
N LYS A 367 -32.69 -19.64 -31.25
CA LYS A 367 -31.97 -18.44 -30.73
C LYS A 367 -30.70 -18.15 -31.55
N LEU A 368 -29.93 -19.16 -31.89
CA LEU A 368 -28.74 -19.06 -32.75
C LEU A 368 -29.10 -18.54 -34.14
N ASP A 369 -30.18 -19.03 -34.73
CA ASP A 369 -30.66 -18.61 -36.06
C ASP A 369 -31.06 -17.13 -36.07
N VAL A 370 -31.74 -16.65 -35.04
CA VAL A 370 -32.06 -15.21 -34.86
C VAL A 370 -30.79 -14.36 -34.79
N LEU A 371 -29.74 -14.85 -34.13
CA LEU A 371 -28.45 -14.13 -34.03
C LEU A 371 -27.68 -14.12 -35.37
N ARG A 372 -27.97 -15.02 -36.32
CA ARG A 372 -27.39 -15.07 -37.67
C ARG A 372 -28.05 -14.09 -38.64
N ILE A 373 -29.31 -13.68 -38.37
CA ILE A 373 -30.00 -12.71 -39.19
C ILE A 373 -29.36 -11.35 -39.01
N ARG A 374 -28.75 -10.82 -40.06
CA ARG A 374 -28.03 -9.53 -40.10
C ARG A 374 -28.99 -8.34 -40.17
#